data_c4172f722cf3e52c90c6374fd3cc3f2b
#
_entry.id   c4172f722cf3e52c90c6374fd3cc3f2b
#
_cell.length_a   1.000
_cell.length_b   1.000
_cell.length_c   1.000
_cell.angle_alpha   90.00
_cell.angle_beta   90.00
_cell.angle_gamma   90.00
#
_symmetry.space_group_name_H-M   'P 1'
#
loop_
_entity.id
_entity.type
_entity.pdbx_description
1 polymer ?
#
loop_
_entity_poly.entity_id
_entity_poly.type
_entity_poly.pdbx_seq_one_letter_code
_entity_poly.pdbx_strand_id
1 'polypeptide(L)'
;MAYTFPNDDGITLATAMPARAKLAEWKSDPEAAMKRLFATLPDGPDLEKAKRITPFFGVIEYPNWIRKAVRPGLALIGDAVQSIDPLWGVGCGRAFQTAEWLAGAAGASCQAADEDRLDRDLEAYARLRRKKLSSHEFLICDYSSGRPYNFIEKLMFSAAARDPNCADHLRAFAERSIGAGQFSQSQGYGSCGLGQYPSHF
;
A
#
# COMPACT_ATOMS: atom_id res chain seq x y z
N MET A 1 -1.12 7.77 -10.12
CA MET A 1 -0.79 6.33 -10.21
C MET A 1 -1.83 5.65 -11.08
N ALA A 2 -1.45 4.59 -11.80
CA ALA A 2 -2.37 3.79 -12.60
C ALA A 2 -2.05 2.31 -12.43
N TYR A 3 -3.07 1.45 -12.51
CA TYR A 3 -2.95 -0.02 -12.47
C TYR A 3 -3.75 -0.63 -13.60
N THR A 4 -3.27 -1.77 -14.08
CA THR A 4 -4.04 -2.67 -14.92
C THR A 4 -4.03 -4.06 -14.33
N PHE A 5 -5.19 -4.71 -14.30
CA PHE A 5 -5.35 -6.08 -13.83
C PHE A 5 -6.02 -6.88 -14.93
N PRO A 6 -5.24 -7.67 -15.70
CA PRO A 6 -5.82 -8.65 -16.62
C PRO A 6 -6.64 -9.68 -15.84
N ASN A 7 -7.84 -9.94 -16.31
CA ASN A 7 -8.75 -10.95 -15.77
C ASN A 7 -9.09 -11.96 -16.85
N ASP A 8 -9.99 -12.88 -16.52
CA ASP A 8 -10.47 -13.91 -17.45
C ASP A 8 -11.18 -13.29 -18.67
N ASP A 9 -11.34 -14.06 -19.72
CA ASP A 9 -12.06 -13.72 -20.97
C ASP A 9 -11.53 -12.48 -21.69
N GLY A 10 -10.24 -12.15 -21.50
CA GLY A 10 -9.59 -10.98 -22.12
C GLY A 10 -10.06 -9.64 -21.55
N ILE A 11 -10.77 -9.65 -20.41
CA ILE A 11 -11.18 -8.45 -19.70
C ILE A 11 -10.01 -7.89 -18.90
N THR A 12 -9.79 -6.59 -18.97
CA THR A 12 -8.77 -5.92 -18.15
C THR A 12 -9.41 -4.79 -17.36
N LEU A 13 -9.22 -4.80 -16.03
CA LEU A 13 -9.54 -3.67 -15.18
C LEU A 13 -8.44 -2.62 -15.33
N ALA A 14 -8.80 -1.42 -15.75
CA ALA A 14 -7.92 -0.25 -15.76
C ALA A 14 -8.34 0.73 -14.66
N THR A 15 -7.41 1.11 -13.81
CA THR A 15 -7.66 2.01 -12.67
C THR A 15 -6.66 3.16 -12.67
N ALA A 16 -7.13 4.36 -12.39
CA ALA A 16 -6.32 5.55 -12.25
C ALA A 16 -6.59 6.26 -10.92
N MET A 17 -5.55 6.80 -10.31
CA MET A 17 -5.58 7.61 -9.09
C MET A 17 -4.91 8.95 -9.38
N PRO A 18 -5.62 9.88 -10.04
CA PRO A 18 -5.10 11.21 -10.33
C PRO A 18 -4.98 12.03 -9.05
N ALA A 19 -4.08 13.01 -9.05
CA ALA A 19 -4.00 13.99 -7.98
C ALA A 19 -5.31 14.80 -7.89
N ARG A 20 -5.72 15.20 -6.68
CA ARG A 20 -6.96 15.97 -6.42
C ARG A 20 -7.08 17.24 -7.29
N ALA A 21 -5.95 17.88 -7.61
CA ALA A 21 -5.92 19.04 -8.48
C ALA A 21 -6.49 18.78 -9.89
N LYS A 22 -6.51 17.52 -10.33
CA LYS A 22 -7.06 17.13 -11.64
C LYS A 22 -8.55 16.72 -11.58
N LEU A 23 -9.20 16.83 -10.43
CA LEU A 23 -10.56 16.35 -10.23
C LEU A 23 -11.57 16.96 -11.23
N ALA A 24 -11.47 18.24 -11.53
CA ALA A 24 -12.38 18.91 -12.48
C ALA A 24 -12.26 18.32 -13.89
N GLU A 25 -11.04 18.08 -14.36
CA GLU A 25 -10.76 17.41 -15.64
C GLU A 25 -11.38 16.01 -15.69
N TRP A 26 -11.15 15.20 -14.65
CA TRP A 26 -11.65 13.84 -14.57
C TRP A 26 -13.17 13.73 -14.40
N LYS A 27 -13.81 14.73 -13.80
CA LYS A 27 -15.28 14.81 -13.71
C LYS A 27 -15.93 15.20 -15.03
N SER A 28 -15.29 16.03 -15.82
CA SER A 28 -15.87 16.51 -17.08
C SER A 28 -15.91 15.42 -18.15
N ASP A 29 -14.82 14.66 -18.29
CA ASP A 29 -14.71 13.55 -19.24
C ASP A 29 -13.73 12.49 -18.72
N PRO A 30 -14.21 11.52 -17.92
CA PRO A 30 -13.36 10.49 -17.33
C PRO A 30 -12.75 9.58 -18.40
N GLU A 31 -13.43 9.34 -19.52
CA GLU A 31 -12.89 8.49 -20.58
C GLU A 31 -11.71 9.11 -21.27
N ALA A 32 -11.83 10.35 -21.72
CA ALA A 32 -10.73 11.07 -22.33
C ALA A 32 -9.56 11.28 -21.35
N ALA A 33 -9.84 11.55 -20.06
CA ALA A 33 -8.81 11.67 -19.03
C ALA A 33 -8.06 10.36 -18.81
N MET A 34 -8.76 9.21 -18.79
CA MET A 34 -8.17 7.89 -18.68
C MET A 34 -7.27 7.59 -19.89
N LYS A 35 -7.77 7.79 -21.12
CA LYS A 35 -7.00 7.58 -22.35
C LYS A 35 -5.74 8.43 -22.38
N ARG A 36 -5.84 9.74 -22.07
CA ARG A 36 -4.67 10.62 -21.98
C ARG A 36 -3.64 10.13 -20.96
N LEU A 37 -4.08 9.71 -19.76
CA LEU A 37 -3.16 9.21 -18.73
C LEU A 37 -2.43 7.96 -19.23
N PHE A 38 -3.16 6.97 -19.74
CA PHE A 38 -2.56 5.71 -20.17
C PHE A 38 -1.62 5.87 -21.36
N ALA A 39 -1.91 6.81 -22.26
CA ALA A 39 -1.01 7.15 -23.38
C ALA A 39 0.34 7.74 -22.92
N THR A 40 0.45 8.22 -21.69
CA THR A 40 1.73 8.71 -21.13
C THR A 40 2.58 7.61 -20.47
N LEU A 41 2.03 6.41 -20.31
CA LEU A 41 2.74 5.30 -19.66
C LEU A 41 3.57 4.53 -20.69
N PRO A 42 4.88 4.30 -20.45
CA PRO A 42 5.77 3.65 -21.44
C PRO A 42 5.25 2.29 -21.92
N ASP A 43 4.67 1.49 -21.00
CA ASP A 43 4.16 0.14 -21.29
C ASP A 43 2.65 0.05 -21.00
N GLY A 44 1.95 1.18 -21.08
CA GLY A 44 0.52 1.24 -20.85
C GLY A 44 -0.29 0.59 -21.98
N PRO A 45 -1.44 -0.02 -21.68
CA PRO A 45 -2.32 -0.53 -22.72
C PRO A 45 -2.88 0.62 -23.58
N ASP A 46 -3.02 0.35 -24.87
CA ASP A 46 -3.66 1.28 -25.80
C ASP A 46 -5.19 1.29 -25.60
N LEU A 47 -5.66 2.23 -24.82
CA LEU A 47 -7.09 2.36 -24.50
C LEU A 47 -7.93 2.86 -25.70
N GLU A 48 -7.31 3.37 -26.76
CA GLU A 48 -8.05 3.72 -27.98
C GLU A 48 -8.54 2.49 -28.74
N LYS A 49 -7.79 1.38 -28.64
CA LYS A 49 -8.18 0.10 -29.23
C LYS A 49 -9.06 -0.77 -28.31
N ALA A 50 -9.21 -0.37 -27.06
CA ALA A 50 -9.97 -1.12 -26.08
C ALA A 50 -11.46 -0.78 -26.14
N LYS A 51 -12.32 -1.81 -26.02
CA LYS A 51 -13.76 -1.61 -25.87
C LYS A 51 -14.11 -1.53 -24.38
N ARG A 52 -14.65 -0.40 -23.95
CA ARG A 52 -15.18 -0.26 -22.60
C ARG A 52 -16.47 -1.07 -22.44
N ILE A 53 -16.51 -1.92 -21.41
CA ILE A 53 -17.64 -2.83 -21.13
C ILE A 53 -18.42 -2.48 -19.85
N THR A 54 -17.92 -1.53 -19.04
CA THR A 54 -18.57 -1.07 -17.81
C THR A 54 -18.63 0.46 -17.74
N PRO A 55 -19.56 1.04 -16.96
CA PRO A 55 -19.47 2.45 -16.58
C PRO A 55 -18.18 2.76 -15.81
N PHE A 56 -17.83 4.05 -15.71
CA PHE A 56 -16.79 4.50 -14.80
C PHE A 56 -17.33 4.49 -13.36
N PHE A 57 -16.55 3.90 -12.47
CA PHE A 57 -16.77 3.96 -11.02
C PHE A 57 -15.63 4.78 -10.40
N GLY A 58 -15.94 5.63 -9.43
CA GLY A 58 -14.91 6.41 -8.76
C GLY A 58 -15.31 6.82 -7.36
N VAL A 59 -14.30 6.94 -6.49
CA VAL A 59 -14.41 7.49 -5.14
C VAL A 59 -13.58 8.76 -5.09
N ILE A 60 -14.21 9.87 -4.70
CA ILE A 60 -13.54 11.19 -4.70
C ILE A 60 -12.77 11.43 -3.41
N GLU A 61 -13.32 10.98 -2.29
CA GLU A 61 -12.72 11.12 -0.97
C GLU A 61 -12.64 9.75 -0.33
N TYR A 62 -11.49 9.08 -0.50
CA TYR A 62 -11.27 7.79 0.13
C TYR A 62 -10.87 8.01 1.59
N PRO A 63 -11.63 7.47 2.55
CA PRO A 63 -11.36 7.74 3.97
C PRO A 63 -10.14 6.95 4.44
N ASN A 64 -9.17 7.65 5.01
CA ASN A 64 -8.09 7.03 5.78
C ASN A 64 -8.49 6.99 7.25
N TRP A 65 -8.87 5.83 7.77
CA TRP A 65 -9.21 5.66 9.17
C TRP A 65 -8.72 4.33 9.74
N ILE A 66 -8.43 4.35 11.04
CA ILE A 66 -7.99 3.18 11.81
C ILE A 66 -8.90 3.07 13.03
N ARG A 67 -9.45 1.88 13.26
CA ARG A 67 -10.26 1.56 14.43
C ARG A 67 -9.43 0.86 15.50
N LYS A 68 -9.92 0.84 16.73
CA LYS A 68 -9.38 -0.04 17.78
C LYS A 68 -9.56 -1.49 17.31
N ALA A 69 -8.44 -2.24 17.26
CA ALA A 69 -8.43 -3.58 16.67
C ALA A 69 -9.21 -4.61 17.50
N VAL A 70 -9.31 -4.41 18.81
CA VAL A 70 -9.98 -5.36 19.71
C VAL A 70 -10.87 -4.66 20.73
N ARG A 71 -11.90 -5.37 21.14
CA ARG A 71 -12.76 -5.09 22.29
C ARG A 71 -13.13 -6.44 22.90
N PRO A 72 -13.66 -6.51 24.14
CA PRO A 72 -14.13 -7.77 24.70
C PRO A 72 -15.04 -8.53 23.73
N GLY A 73 -14.70 -9.77 23.43
CA GLY A 73 -15.42 -10.64 22.49
C GLY A 73 -15.35 -10.25 21.00
N LEU A 74 -14.54 -9.25 20.61
CA LEU A 74 -14.47 -8.78 19.21
C LEU A 74 -13.03 -8.48 18.81
N ALA A 75 -12.62 -9.02 17.67
CA ALA A 75 -11.39 -8.62 16.97
C ALA A 75 -11.71 -8.20 15.52
N LEU A 76 -11.03 -7.17 15.04
CA LEU A 76 -11.14 -6.66 13.68
C LEU A 76 -9.85 -6.97 12.91
N ILE A 77 -10.00 -7.38 11.64
CA ILE A 77 -8.90 -7.62 10.68
C ILE A 77 -9.15 -6.88 9.39
N GLY A 78 -8.12 -6.75 8.55
CA GLY A 78 -8.22 -6.15 7.21
C GLY A 78 -8.87 -4.76 7.23
N ASP A 79 -9.74 -4.51 6.28
CA ASP A 79 -10.44 -3.22 6.12
C ASP A 79 -11.42 -2.92 7.26
N ALA A 80 -11.88 -3.94 8.00
CA ALA A 80 -12.72 -3.73 9.18
C ALA A 80 -11.97 -2.95 10.28
N VAL A 81 -10.67 -3.14 10.42
CA VAL A 81 -9.84 -2.39 11.37
C VAL A 81 -9.22 -1.16 10.76
N GLN A 82 -9.00 -1.16 9.44
CA GLN A 82 -8.26 -0.09 8.80
C GLN A 82 -8.61 0.03 7.31
N SER A 83 -9.25 1.13 6.95
CA SER A 83 -9.41 1.56 5.57
C SER A 83 -8.39 2.65 5.27
N ILE A 84 -7.60 2.49 4.25
CA ILE A 84 -6.64 3.48 3.77
C ILE A 84 -6.60 3.51 2.26
N ASP A 85 -6.11 4.63 1.74
CA ASP A 85 -5.95 4.89 0.32
C ASP A 85 -5.28 3.69 -0.39
N PRO A 86 -5.86 3.17 -1.48
CA PRO A 86 -5.33 2.03 -2.22
C PRO A 86 -4.05 2.33 -3.00
N LEU A 87 -3.45 3.49 -2.84
CA LEU A 87 -2.26 4.00 -3.55
C LEU A 87 -1.12 2.96 -3.67
N TRP A 88 -0.94 2.15 -2.62
CA TRP A 88 0.14 1.16 -2.58
C TRP A 88 -0.31 -0.27 -2.88
N GLY A 89 -1.59 -0.49 -3.11
CA GLY A 89 -2.14 -1.83 -3.41
C GLY A 89 -1.99 -2.86 -2.28
N VAL A 90 -1.88 -2.41 -1.03
CA VAL A 90 -1.48 -3.27 0.11
C VAL A 90 -2.64 -3.86 0.91
N GLY A 91 -3.89 -3.53 0.59
CA GLY A 91 -5.08 -3.89 1.38
C GLY A 91 -5.22 -5.40 1.57
N CYS A 92 -5.18 -6.18 0.50
CA CYS A 92 -5.29 -7.65 0.55
C CYS A 92 -4.17 -8.28 1.39
N GLY A 93 -2.91 -7.88 1.16
CA GLY A 93 -1.78 -8.38 1.95
C GLY A 93 -1.91 -8.09 3.44
N ARG A 94 -2.46 -6.92 3.81
CA ARG A 94 -2.76 -6.59 5.21
C ARG A 94 -3.90 -7.42 5.79
N ALA A 95 -4.94 -7.69 5.02
CA ALA A 95 -6.03 -8.54 5.47
C ALA A 95 -5.51 -9.93 5.83
N PHE A 96 -4.70 -10.55 4.96
CA PHE A 96 -4.08 -11.84 5.24
C PHE A 96 -3.13 -11.81 6.43
N GLN A 97 -2.24 -10.83 6.52
CA GLN A 97 -1.31 -10.70 7.64
C GLN A 97 -2.04 -10.53 8.99
N THR A 98 -3.07 -9.68 9.03
CA THR A 98 -3.82 -9.49 10.27
C THR A 98 -4.64 -10.71 10.65
N ALA A 99 -5.17 -11.49 9.70
CA ALA A 99 -5.83 -12.76 9.96
C ALA A 99 -4.86 -13.79 10.51
N GLU A 100 -3.67 -13.93 9.92
CA GLU A 100 -2.61 -14.81 10.41
C GLU A 100 -2.18 -14.47 11.84
N TRP A 101 -1.94 -13.17 12.10
CA TRP A 101 -1.54 -12.73 13.44
C TRP A 101 -2.63 -12.94 14.49
N LEU A 102 -3.90 -12.75 14.14
CA LEU A 102 -5.01 -13.03 15.02
C LEU A 102 -5.13 -14.53 15.32
N ALA A 103 -5.06 -15.37 14.28
CA ALA A 103 -5.11 -16.81 14.43
C ALA A 103 -3.95 -17.34 15.29
N GLY A 104 -2.73 -16.84 15.05
CA GLY A 104 -1.55 -17.21 15.83
C GLY A 104 -1.60 -16.75 17.30
N ALA A 105 -2.18 -15.57 17.55
CA ALA A 105 -2.28 -15.04 18.92
C ALA A 105 -3.41 -15.69 19.73
N ALA A 106 -4.59 -15.82 19.17
CA ALA A 106 -5.83 -16.12 19.89
C ALA A 106 -6.52 -17.44 19.48
N GLY A 107 -5.99 -18.16 18.48
CA GLY A 107 -6.65 -19.38 17.97
C GLY A 107 -6.79 -20.48 19.02
N ALA A 108 -5.76 -20.71 19.84
CA ALA A 108 -5.77 -21.74 20.87
C ALA A 108 -6.74 -21.41 22.02
N SER A 109 -6.77 -20.18 22.49
CA SER A 109 -7.69 -19.75 23.56
C SER A 109 -9.14 -19.70 23.07
N CYS A 110 -9.38 -19.34 21.82
CA CYS A 110 -10.70 -19.39 21.19
C CYS A 110 -11.23 -20.85 21.11
N GLN A 111 -10.38 -21.80 20.69
CA GLN A 111 -10.76 -23.22 20.63
C GLN A 111 -11.01 -23.83 22.02
N ALA A 112 -10.27 -23.38 23.03
CA ALA A 112 -10.43 -23.84 24.40
C ALA A 112 -11.60 -23.19 25.16
N ALA A 113 -12.28 -22.20 24.55
CA ALA A 113 -13.31 -21.38 25.17
C ALA A 113 -12.85 -20.73 26.52
N ASP A 114 -11.57 -20.39 26.62
CA ASP A 114 -10.96 -19.74 27.80
C ASP A 114 -11.06 -18.21 27.61
N GLU A 115 -12.11 -17.62 28.16
CA GLU A 115 -12.42 -16.20 27.97
C GLU A 115 -11.33 -15.28 28.53
N ASP A 116 -10.82 -15.56 29.73
CA ASP A 116 -9.77 -14.75 30.36
C ASP A 116 -8.45 -14.79 29.58
N ARG A 117 -8.12 -15.91 29.04
CA ARG A 117 -6.96 -16.08 28.17
C ARG A 117 -7.20 -15.42 26.81
N LEU A 118 -8.40 -15.58 26.25
CA LEU A 118 -8.76 -15.00 24.96
C LEU A 118 -8.60 -13.48 24.97
N ASP A 119 -9.06 -12.79 26.00
CA ASP A 119 -8.92 -11.33 26.08
C ASP A 119 -7.45 -10.88 26.12
N ARG A 120 -6.60 -11.60 26.86
CA ARG A 120 -5.14 -11.35 26.88
C ARG A 120 -4.49 -11.56 25.50
N ASP A 121 -4.88 -12.62 24.82
CA ASP A 121 -4.36 -13.00 23.50
C ASP A 121 -4.84 -12.02 22.43
N LEU A 122 -6.07 -11.53 22.49
CA LEU A 122 -6.58 -10.48 21.63
C LEU A 122 -5.80 -9.15 21.82
N GLU A 123 -5.50 -8.78 23.04
CA GLU A 123 -4.64 -7.59 23.29
C GLU A 123 -3.20 -7.80 22.79
N ALA A 124 -2.68 -9.04 22.83
CA ALA A 124 -1.38 -9.35 22.23
C ALA A 124 -1.41 -9.18 20.72
N TYR A 125 -2.47 -9.63 20.04
CA TYR A 125 -2.70 -9.35 18.61
C TYR A 125 -2.74 -7.85 18.32
N ALA A 126 -3.48 -7.07 19.10
CA ALA A 126 -3.58 -5.62 18.90
C ALA A 126 -2.23 -4.91 19.03
N ARG A 127 -1.40 -5.32 20.01
CA ARG A 127 -0.02 -4.82 20.18
C ARG A 127 0.88 -5.18 18.99
N LEU A 128 0.82 -6.44 18.55
CA LEU A 128 1.60 -6.93 17.40
C LEU A 128 1.26 -6.16 16.13
N ARG A 129 -0.05 -6.02 15.83
CA ARG A 129 -0.55 -5.25 14.70
C ARG A 129 -0.02 -3.82 14.72
N ARG A 130 -0.17 -3.12 15.84
CA ARG A 130 0.32 -1.75 15.98
C ARG A 130 1.83 -1.66 15.77
N LYS A 131 2.61 -2.57 16.38
CA LYS A 131 4.07 -2.61 16.23
C LYS A 131 4.49 -2.81 14.77
N LYS A 132 3.78 -3.65 14.03
CA LYS A 132 4.14 -4.02 12.65
C LYS A 132 3.65 -3.00 11.61
N LEU A 133 2.50 -2.37 11.81
CA LEU A 133 1.84 -1.59 10.75
C LEU A 133 1.89 -0.08 10.96
N SER A 134 2.07 0.47 12.18
CA SER A 134 1.90 1.90 12.42
C SER A 134 2.80 2.80 11.56
N SER A 135 4.04 2.39 11.31
CA SER A 135 4.95 3.15 10.44
C SER A 135 4.54 3.13 8.97
N HIS A 136 4.05 1.99 8.49
CA HIS A 136 3.52 1.86 7.13
C HIS A 136 2.22 2.64 6.96
N GLU A 137 1.36 2.62 7.97
CA GLU A 137 0.11 3.38 8.02
C GLU A 137 0.37 4.87 7.89
N PHE A 138 1.33 5.39 8.67
CA PHE A 138 1.75 6.78 8.59
C PHE A 138 2.24 7.14 7.18
N LEU A 139 3.14 6.34 6.61
CA LEU A 139 3.71 6.61 5.29
C LEU A 139 2.65 6.59 4.19
N ILE A 140 1.71 5.65 4.22
CA ILE A 140 0.65 5.59 3.20
C ILE A 140 -0.25 6.83 3.30
N CYS A 141 -0.64 7.22 4.50
CA CYS A 141 -1.43 8.45 4.69
C CYS A 141 -0.67 9.70 4.22
N ASP A 142 0.63 9.76 4.47
CA ASP A 142 1.48 10.85 4.03
C ASP A 142 1.59 10.91 2.50
N TYR A 143 1.85 9.79 1.84
CA TYR A 143 1.91 9.73 0.39
C TYR A 143 0.55 9.94 -0.30
N SER A 144 -0.56 9.54 0.33
CA SER A 144 -1.90 9.75 -0.21
C SER A 144 -2.28 11.24 -0.30
N SER A 145 -1.57 12.11 0.41
CA SER A 145 -1.69 13.56 0.27
C SER A 145 -1.26 14.08 -1.12
N GLY A 146 -0.57 13.24 -1.90
CA GLY A 146 -0.06 13.62 -3.23
C GLY A 146 1.14 14.56 -3.20
N ARG A 147 1.83 14.66 -2.07
CA ARG A 147 3.05 15.44 -1.97
C ARG A 147 4.17 14.91 -2.87
N PRO A 148 5.08 15.76 -3.36
CA PRO A 148 6.26 15.30 -4.07
C PRO A 148 7.20 14.53 -3.14
N TYR A 149 7.97 13.60 -3.72
CA TYR A 149 9.04 12.92 -3.00
C TYR A 149 10.11 13.93 -2.53
N ASN A 150 10.54 13.78 -1.28
CA ASN A 150 11.65 14.54 -0.74
C ASN A 150 13.02 14.02 -1.29
N PHE A 151 14.10 14.71 -0.95
CA PHE A 151 15.43 14.35 -1.46
C PHE A 151 15.86 12.92 -1.05
N ILE A 152 15.60 12.52 0.19
CA ILE A 152 15.97 11.19 0.70
C ILE A 152 15.18 10.10 -0.03
N GLU A 153 13.88 10.29 -0.21
CA GLU A 153 13.03 9.35 -0.94
C GLU A 153 13.47 9.18 -2.40
N LYS A 154 13.80 10.28 -3.06
CA LYS A 154 14.36 10.24 -4.43
C LYS A 154 15.68 9.47 -4.49
N LEU A 155 16.55 9.67 -3.51
CA LEU A 155 17.81 8.95 -3.40
C LEU A 155 17.57 7.45 -3.19
N MET A 156 16.66 7.07 -2.29
CA MET A 156 16.30 5.68 -2.02
C MET A 156 15.73 4.98 -3.27
N PHE A 157 14.79 5.60 -3.97
CA PHE A 157 14.24 5.04 -5.21
C PHE A 157 15.30 4.95 -6.32
N SER A 158 16.17 5.95 -6.42
CA SER A 158 17.28 5.94 -7.38
C SER A 158 18.30 4.84 -7.08
N ALA A 159 18.61 4.58 -5.80
CA ALA A 159 19.48 3.48 -5.40
C ALA A 159 18.83 2.13 -5.72
N ALA A 160 17.56 1.94 -5.38
CA ALA A 160 16.82 0.71 -5.70
C ALA A 160 16.70 0.44 -7.20
N ALA A 161 16.66 1.50 -8.03
CA ALA A 161 16.64 1.34 -9.48
C ALA A 161 17.99 0.89 -10.09
N ARG A 162 19.10 0.98 -9.33
CA ARG A 162 20.48 0.69 -9.81
C ARG A 162 21.13 -0.50 -9.14
N ASP A 163 20.68 -0.88 -7.95
CA ASP A 163 21.28 -1.92 -7.13
C ASP A 163 20.21 -2.93 -6.67
N PRO A 164 20.33 -4.23 -7.07
CA PRO A 164 19.39 -5.26 -6.69
C PRO A 164 19.21 -5.41 -5.16
N ASN A 165 20.27 -5.26 -4.36
CA ASN A 165 20.17 -5.38 -2.90
C ASN A 165 19.33 -4.24 -2.31
N CYS A 166 19.50 -3.01 -2.84
CA CYS A 166 18.68 -1.87 -2.46
C CYS A 166 17.22 -2.07 -2.89
N ALA A 167 17.00 -2.66 -4.07
CA ALA A 167 15.65 -3.01 -4.56
C ALA A 167 14.98 -4.06 -3.66
N ASP A 168 15.70 -5.13 -3.29
CA ASP A 168 15.20 -6.18 -2.40
C ASP A 168 14.88 -5.64 -0.99
N HIS A 169 15.73 -4.75 -0.49
CA HIS A 169 15.49 -4.10 0.80
C HIS A 169 14.25 -3.20 0.77
N LEU A 170 14.09 -2.40 -0.29
CA LEU A 170 12.90 -1.58 -0.49
C LEU A 170 11.65 -2.46 -0.67
N ARG A 171 11.76 -3.58 -1.37
CA ARG A 171 10.69 -4.57 -1.53
C ARG A 171 10.29 -5.16 -0.19
N ALA A 172 11.24 -5.63 0.63
CA ALA A 172 10.98 -6.20 1.95
C ALA A 172 10.22 -5.20 2.86
N PHE A 173 10.55 -3.91 2.74
CA PHE A 173 9.80 -2.85 3.42
C PHE A 173 8.39 -2.67 2.84
N ALA A 174 8.25 -2.61 1.52
CA ALA A 174 6.94 -2.46 0.86
C ALA A 174 6.01 -3.64 1.14
N GLU A 175 6.56 -4.87 1.23
CA GLU A 175 5.85 -6.10 1.61
C GLU A 175 5.60 -6.22 3.12
N ARG A 176 6.09 -5.28 3.92
CA ARG A 176 5.97 -5.26 5.39
C ARG A 176 6.66 -6.44 6.09
N SER A 177 7.62 -7.08 5.42
CA SER A 177 8.49 -8.11 6.02
C SER A 177 9.42 -7.50 7.06
N ILE A 178 9.82 -6.24 6.85
CA ILE A 178 10.58 -5.43 7.81
C ILE A 178 9.83 -4.15 8.18
N GLY A 179 10.03 -3.67 9.40
CA GLY A 179 9.48 -2.40 9.87
C GLY A 179 10.38 -1.21 9.53
N ALA A 180 9.87 0.02 9.71
CA ALA A 180 10.64 1.24 9.41
C ALA A 180 11.95 1.34 10.18
N GLY A 181 12.01 0.89 11.45
CA GLY A 181 13.24 0.87 12.22
C GLY A 181 14.31 -0.06 11.63
N GLN A 182 13.91 -1.25 11.18
CA GLN A 182 14.82 -2.19 10.51
C GLN A 182 15.24 -1.67 9.14
N PHE A 183 14.32 -1.03 8.43
CA PHE A 183 14.59 -0.42 7.13
C PHE A 183 15.65 0.68 7.23
N SER A 184 15.60 1.52 8.27
CA SER A 184 16.56 2.60 8.49
C SER A 184 17.92 2.14 9.05
N GLN A 185 17.98 0.98 9.71
CA GLN A 185 19.19 0.44 10.35
C GLN A 185 19.98 -0.51 9.46
N SER A 186 19.41 -1.01 8.37
CA SER A 186 20.14 -1.93 7.51
C SER A 186 21.26 -1.20 6.77
N GLN A 187 22.44 -1.82 6.78
CA GLN A 187 23.66 -1.33 6.13
C GLN A 187 23.52 -1.16 4.60
N GLY A 188 22.39 -1.60 4.02
CA GLY A 188 22.13 -1.58 2.59
C GLY A 188 22.15 -0.18 1.95
N TYR A 189 21.66 0.84 2.66
CA TYR A 189 21.69 2.22 2.14
C TYR A 189 22.96 2.99 2.50
N GLY A 190 23.68 2.60 3.54
CA GLY A 190 24.97 3.20 3.92
C GLY A 190 26.10 2.74 2.99
N SER A 191 26.03 1.54 2.43
CA SER A 191 26.98 1.00 1.44
C SER A 191 26.57 1.27 -0.01
N CYS A 192 25.30 1.54 -0.29
CA CYS A 192 24.80 1.94 -1.63
C CYS A 192 25.16 3.38 -1.99
N GLY A 193 26.36 3.79 -1.67
CA GLY A 193 27.05 4.84 -2.39
C GLY A 193 26.56 6.26 -2.18
N LEU A 194 27.08 6.88 -1.16
CA LEU A 194 27.54 8.27 -1.26
C LEU A 194 28.81 8.39 -2.16
N GLY A 195 29.23 7.29 -2.77
CA GLY A 195 30.36 7.20 -3.68
C GLY A 195 29.89 7.30 -5.13
N GLN A 196 30.21 8.43 -5.76
CA GLN A 196 30.12 8.74 -7.18
C GLN A 196 28.78 9.34 -7.68
N TYR A 197 28.55 10.60 -7.33
CA TYR A 197 27.84 11.49 -8.23
C TYR A 197 28.88 12.16 -9.17
N PRO A 198 28.77 12.02 -10.50
CA PRO A 198 29.45 12.90 -11.40
C PRO A 198 28.86 14.31 -11.20
N SER A 199 29.74 15.28 -10.97
CA SER A 199 29.43 16.69 -10.90
C SER A 199 29.00 17.21 -12.28
N HIS A 200 27.78 16.93 -12.71
CA HIS A 200 27.16 17.56 -13.88
C HIS A 200 25.65 17.67 -13.64
N PHE A 201 25.31 18.81 -13.02
CA PHE A 201 24.07 19.56 -13.27
C PHE A 201 24.38 21.03 -13.01
#